data_a273b121d3ebc81d9013c0fddffb4c01
#
_entry.id   a273b121d3ebc81d9013c0fddffb4c01
#
_cell.length_a   1.000
_cell.length_b   1.000
_cell.length_c   1.000
_cell.angle_alpha   90.00
_cell.angle_beta   90.00
_cell.angle_gamma   90.00
#
_symmetry.space_group_name_H-M   'P 1'
#
loop_
_entity.id
_entity.type
_entity.pdbx_description
1 polymer ?
#
loop_
_entity_poly.entity_id
_entity_poly.type
_entity_poly.pdbx_seq_one_letter_code
_entity_poly.pdbx_strand_id
1 'polypeptide(L)'
;MTQATPFQLPPLALYVHIPWCVRKCPYCDFNSHAAGPELPEEAYVDALLADLEQDLRHVHGRRLGSIFFGGGTPSLFSAKALGRLLEGVERRVGIADGIEITQEANPGTFEQVKFADYRRLGINRLSIGVQSFQADKLQALGRIHDGAEAVRAADMARQAGFDNFNLDLMHGLPGQSLDDALADLRQALALAPTHLSWYQLTMEPNTVFWSQPPELPEDDILWDIQEAGQALLDAHGYRQYETSAYARDDLRARHNLNYWSFGDFLGIGAGAHAKLSAPDGRIVRTWKTRLPKDYLNPQKAFQAGERPLEAADLPFEFMMNVLRLVDGVPAALYPQRTGQPLAAIADACAAARDAGLLADDPQRLRPSERGQLFLNDLLQHFLP
;
A
#
# COMPACT_ATOMS: atom_id res chain seq x y z
N MET A 1 20.76 1.84 -34.46
CA MET A 1 21.16 2.36 -33.14
C MET A 1 19.91 2.98 -32.51
N THR A 2 19.16 2.22 -31.75
CA THR A 2 18.06 2.75 -30.94
C THR A 2 18.69 3.64 -29.85
N GLN A 3 18.37 4.94 -29.89
CA GLN A 3 18.81 5.86 -28.83
C GLN A 3 18.27 5.31 -27.49
N ALA A 4 19.17 5.10 -26.54
CA ALA A 4 18.79 4.71 -25.20
C ALA A 4 17.83 5.79 -24.65
N THR A 5 16.66 5.38 -24.23
CA THR A 5 15.70 6.29 -23.59
C THR A 5 16.37 6.83 -22.31
N PRO A 6 16.56 8.14 -22.15
CA PRO A 6 17.26 8.68 -21.03
C PRO A 6 16.49 8.42 -19.72
N PHE A 7 17.22 8.25 -18.61
CA PHE A 7 16.65 8.22 -17.27
C PHE A 7 15.75 9.43 -17.02
N GLN A 8 14.62 9.20 -16.37
CA GLN A 8 13.66 10.25 -15.99
C GLN A 8 13.35 10.15 -14.50
N LEU A 9 13.47 11.26 -13.80
CA LEU A 9 13.04 11.30 -12.40
C LEU A 9 11.58 10.83 -12.29
N PRO A 10 11.31 9.79 -11.48
CA PRO A 10 9.96 9.29 -11.29
C PRO A 10 9.01 10.32 -10.67
N PRO A 11 7.69 10.16 -10.81
CA PRO A 11 6.73 10.89 -9.98
C PRO A 11 7.05 10.70 -8.50
N LEU A 12 6.75 11.70 -7.68
CA LEU A 12 7.04 11.69 -6.24
C LEU A 12 5.76 11.57 -5.43
N ALA A 13 5.75 10.64 -4.49
CA ALA A 13 4.70 10.47 -3.49
C ALA A 13 5.24 10.71 -2.08
N LEU A 14 4.33 10.87 -1.11
CA LEU A 14 4.67 10.92 0.31
C LEU A 14 3.88 9.83 1.07
N TYR A 15 4.60 8.99 1.80
CA TYR A 15 4.05 8.08 2.79
C TYR A 15 4.30 8.62 4.20
N VAL A 16 3.25 8.74 4.99
CA VAL A 16 3.31 9.19 6.38
C VAL A 16 2.96 8.01 7.27
N HIS A 17 3.91 7.56 8.06
CA HIS A 17 3.71 6.45 8.99
C HIS A 17 3.27 6.95 10.36
N ILE A 18 2.09 6.56 10.81
CA ILE A 18 1.56 6.81 12.15
C ILE A 18 1.53 5.47 12.90
N PRO A 19 2.44 5.25 13.86
CA PRO A 19 2.74 3.90 14.33
C PRO A 19 1.83 3.39 15.46
N TRP A 20 0.77 4.09 15.81
CA TRP A 20 -0.08 3.70 16.96
C TRP A 20 -1.37 3.03 16.52
N CYS A 21 -1.75 1.98 17.28
CA CYS A 21 -3.04 1.31 17.20
C CYS A 21 -3.68 1.28 18.59
N VAL A 22 -5.00 1.26 18.66
CA VAL A 22 -5.71 0.96 19.92
C VAL A 22 -5.28 -0.43 20.42
N ARG A 23 -5.23 -1.41 19.49
CA ARG A 23 -4.80 -2.78 19.75
C ARG A 23 -4.05 -3.32 18.53
N LYS A 24 -2.90 -3.99 18.76
CA LYS A 24 -2.17 -4.66 17.69
C LYS A 24 -2.81 -6.02 17.41
N CYS A 25 -3.13 -6.27 16.14
CA CYS A 25 -3.70 -7.53 15.68
C CYS A 25 -2.63 -8.64 15.64
N PRO A 26 -2.98 -9.92 15.91
CA PRO A 26 -2.03 -11.02 16.00
C PRO A 26 -1.36 -11.39 14.66
N TYR A 27 -1.93 -11.01 13.54
CA TYR A 27 -1.40 -11.24 12.18
C TYR A 27 -0.57 -10.08 11.63
N CYS A 28 -0.64 -8.90 12.28
CA CYS A 28 -0.11 -7.66 11.70
C CYS A 28 1.42 -7.57 11.86
N ASP A 29 2.13 -7.49 10.74
CA ASP A 29 3.58 -7.32 10.62
C ASP A 29 4.03 -5.86 10.57
N PHE A 30 3.08 -4.92 10.41
CA PHE A 30 3.38 -3.49 10.33
C PHE A 30 4.08 -2.99 11.61
N ASN A 31 4.89 -1.94 11.43
CA ASN A 31 5.52 -1.25 12.56
C ASN A 31 4.48 -0.50 13.39
N SER A 32 3.65 -1.25 14.12
CA SER A 32 2.57 -0.71 14.93
C SER A 32 2.78 -1.00 16.42
N HIS A 33 2.41 -0.05 17.26
CA HIS A 33 2.59 -0.06 18.70
C HIS A 33 1.27 0.28 19.38
N ALA A 34 1.00 -0.31 20.54
CA ALA A 34 -0.17 0.05 21.32
C ALA A 34 -0.11 1.53 21.73
N ALA A 35 -1.22 2.23 21.52
CA ALA A 35 -1.38 3.62 21.95
C ALA A 35 -1.37 3.70 23.48
N GLY A 36 -0.70 4.71 24.02
CA GLY A 36 -0.85 5.09 25.42
C GLY A 36 -2.19 5.82 25.67
N PRO A 37 -2.45 6.24 26.93
CA PRO A 37 -3.67 6.98 27.27
C PRO A 37 -3.79 8.32 26.51
N GLU A 38 -2.66 8.92 26.15
CA GLU A 38 -2.58 10.13 25.33
C GLU A 38 -1.58 9.90 24.19
N LEU A 39 -1.95 10.32 23.00
CA LEU A 39 -1.07 10.33 21.84
C LEU A 39 -0.27 11.63 21.81
N PRO A 40 1.04 11.58 21.58
CA PRO A 40 1.88 12.77 21.47
C PRO A 40 1.75 13.46 20.09
N GLU A 41 0.51 13.81 19.68
CA GLU A 41 0.20 14.26 18.31
C GLU A 41 1.05 15.47 17.90
N GLU A 42 1.10 16.51 18.74
CA GLU A 42 1.82 17.75 18.41
C GLU A 42 3.33 17.49 18.29
N ALA A 43 3.92 16.76 19.22
CA ALA A 43 5.34 16.41 19.17
C ALA A 43 5.66 15.49 17.97
N TYR A 44 4.74 14.60 17.63
CA TYR A 44 4.94 13.72 16.48
C TYR A 44 4.84 14.47 15.15
N VAL A 45 3.91 15.42 15.02
CA VAL A 45 3.84 16.31 13.86
C VAL A 45 5.11 17.16 13.71
N ASP A 46 5.64 17.69 14.83
CA ASP A 46 6.92 18.41 14.81
C ASP A 46 8.06 17.51 14.30
N ALA A 47 8.13 16.27 14.80
CA ALA A 47 9.13 15.30 14.36
C ALA A 47 8.96 14.93 12.88
N LEU A 48 7.72 14.69 12.41
CA LEU A 48 7.44 14.40 10.99
C LEU A 48 7.89 15.54 10.07
N LEU A 49 7.63 16.79 10.45
CA LEU A 49 8.05 17.95 9.65
C LEU A 49 9.55 18.16 9.68
N ALA A 50 10.22 17.89 10.81
CA ALA A 50 11.67 17.92 10.91
C ALA A 50 12.34 16.79 10.12
N ASP A 51 11.73 15.60 10.09
CA ASP A 51 12.16 14.45 9.28
C ASP A 51 12.02 14.78 7.78
N LEU A 52 10.88 15.33 7.36
CA LEU A 52 10.67 15.77 5.99
C LEU A 52 11.71 16.81 5.54
N GLU A 53 12.07 17.74 6.43
CA GLU A 53 13.07 18.79 6.13
C GLU A 53 14.43 18.16 5.74
N GLN A 54 14.84 17.06 6.38
CA GLN A 54 16.09 16.35 6.05
C GLN A 54 16.02 15.67 4.68
N ASP A 55 14.84 15.28 4.23
CA ASP A 55 14.62 14.57 2.97
C ASP A 55 14.36 15.52 1.78
N LEU A 56 14.25 16.84 1.98
CA LEU A 56 13.99 17.82 0.90
C LEU A 56 15.05 17.78 -0.21
N ARG A 57 16.29 17.39 0.12
CA ARG A 57 17.37 17.18 -0.85
C ARG A 57 17.01 16.19 -1.97
N HIS A 58 16.04 15.30 -1.74
CA HIS A 58 15.60 14.29 -2.70
C HIS A 58 14.38 14.70 -3.54
N VAL A 59 13.79 15.86 -3.25
CA VAL A 59 12.59 16.35 -3.97
C VAL A 59 12.92 16.78 -5.39
N HIS A 60 14.07 17.41 -5.61
CA HIS A 60 14.54 17.85 -6.93
C HIS A 60 13.50 18.69 -7.70
N GLY A 61 12.77 19.58 -7.02
CA GLY A 61 11.78 20.47 -7.61
C GLY A 61 10.46 19.78 -8.00
N ARG A 62 10.25 18.49 -7.68
CA ARG A 62 8.99 17.78 -7.93
C ARG A 62 7.94 18.18 -6.91
N ARG A 63 6.66 18.20 -7.34
CA ARG A 63 5.50 18.28 -6.44
C ARG A 63 4.98 16.88 -6.13
N LEU A 64 4.31 16.73 -5.00
CA LEU A 64 3.72 15.45 -4.60
C LEU A 64 2.49 15.11 -5.45
N GLY A 65 2.48 13.94 -6.06
CA GLY A 65 1.35 13.39 -6.82
C GLY A 65 0.36 12.59 -5.98
N SER A 66 0.79 12.09 -4.81
CA SER A 66 -0.07 11.46 -3.82
C SER A 66 0.51 11.56 -2.42
N ILE A 67 -0.36 11.54 -1.40
CA ILE A 67 -0.02 11.42 0.02
C ILE A 67 -0.82 10.25 0.59
N PHE A 68 -0.18 9.41 1.38
CA PHE A 68 -0.81 8.27 2.03
C PHE A 68 -0.47 8.27 3.52
N PHE A 69 -1.49 8.36 4.36
CA PHE A 69 -1.39 8.20 5.81
C PHE A 69 -1.68 6.74 6.16
N GLY A 70 -0.66 6.02 6.61
CA GLY A 70 -0.76 4.59 6.91
C GLY A 70 0.03 4.17 8.14
N GLY A 71 0.09 2.86 8.37
CA GLY A 71 0.93 2.23 9.38
C GLY A 71 0.18 1.51 10.48
N GLY A 72 -0.04 2.14 11.62
CA GLY A 72 -0.88 1.62 12.70
C GLY A 72 -2.35 1.94 12.46
N THR A 73 -2.79 3.05 13.00
CA THR A 73 -4.16 3.58 12.84
C THR A 73 -4.08 5.10 12.73
N PRO A 74 -3.82 5.64 11.53
CA PRO A 74 -3.66 7.09 11.34
C PRO A 74 -4.90 7.90 11.76
N SER A 75 -6.09 7.31 11.67
CA SER A 75 -7.35 7.93 12.11
C SER A 75 -7.47 8.16 13.62
N LEU A 76 -6.52 7.70 14.41
CA LEU A 76 -6.42 8.09 15.84
C LEU A 76 -6.04 9.57 15.99
N PHE A 77 -5.27 10.13 15.05
CA PHE A 77 -4.85 11.53 15.10
C PHE A 77 -6.04 12.47 14.88
N SER A 78 -5.97 13.62 15.53
CA SER A 78 -6.97 14.68 15.35
C SER A 78 -6.84 15.35 13.98
N ALA A 79 -7.96 15.86 13.46
CA ALA A 79 -7.96 16.66 12.24
C ALA A 79 -7.04 17.88 12.36
N LYS A 80 -6.94 18.48 13.55
CA LYS A 80 -6.04 19.61 13.81
C LYS A 80 -4.57 19.21 13.57
N ALA A 81 -4.13 18.06 14.10
CA ALA A 81 -2.77 17.57 13.94
C ALA A 81 -2.46 17.24 12.46
N LEU A 82 -3.37 16.53 11.78
CA LEU A 82 -3.21 16.21 10.36
C LEU A 82 -3.25 17.44 9.46
N GLY A 83 -4.11 18.44 9.76
CA GLY A 83 -4.16 19.70 9.05
C GLY A 83 -2.84 20.47 9.15
N ARG A 84 -2.26 20.57 10.35
CA ARG A 84 -0.95 21.18 10.57
C ARG A 84 0.16 20.47 9.78
N LEU A 85 0.10 19.12 9.72
CA LEU A 85 1.06 18.34 8.94
C LEU A 85 0.91 18.62 7.44
N LEU A 86 -0.32 18.57 6.89
CA LEU A 86 -0.59 18.84 5.47
C LEU A 86 -0.14 20.24 5.05
N GLU A 87 -0.43 21.29 5.85
CA GLU A 87 0.05 22.63 5.61
C GLU A 87 1.59 22.71 5.63
N GLY A 88 2.22 21.97 6.55
CA GLY A 88 3.67 21.90 6.66
C GLY A 88 4.32 21.22 5.45
N VAL A 89 3.70 20.17 4.91
CA VAL A 89 4.10 19.47 3.70
C VAL A 89 3.94 20.36 2.47
N GLU A 90 2.77 21.01 2.31
CA GLU A 90 2.50 21.92 1.20
C GLU A 90 3.57 23.05 1.11
N ARG A 91 3.91 23.66 2.24
CA ARG A 91 4.92 24.72 2.28
C ARG A 91 6.33 24.28 1.90
N ARG A 92 6.67 23.00 2.14
CA ARG A 92 8.04 22.47 1.95
C ARG A 92 8.25 21.84 0.58
N VAL A 93 7.30 21.06 0.14
CA VAL A 93 7.43 20.24 -1.09
C VAL A 93 6.50 20.75 -2.18
N GLY A 94 5.33 21.22 -1.81
CA GLY A 94 4.24 21.53 -2.74
C GLY A 94 3.46 20.30 -3.15
N ILE A 95 2.18 20.52 -3.42
CA ILE A 95 1.19 19.49 -3.75
C ILE A 95 0.70 19.74 -5.17
N ALA A 96 0.61 18.70 -6.00
CA ALA A 96 0.09 18.81 -7.36
C ALA A 96 -1.43 19.01 -7.35
N ASP A 97 -1.94 19.72 -8.35
CA ASP A 97 -3.38 19.90 -8.52
C ASP A 97 -4.08 18.54 -8.69
N GLY A 98 -5.21 18.34 -8.00
CA GLY A 98 -5.95 17.08 -8.03
C GLY A 98 -5.23 15.90 -7.40
N ILE A 99 -4.34 16.16 -6.44
CA ILE A 99 -3.64 15.12 -5.68
C ILE A 99 -4.61 14.12 -5.03
N GLU A 100 -4.21 12.86 -4.94
CA GLU A 100 -4.85 11.87 -4.08
C GLU A 100 -4.24 11.94 -2.68
N ILE A 101 -5.07 12.16 -1.67
CA ILE A 101 -4.67 12.10 -0.26
C ILE A 101 -5.50 11.00 0.41
N THR A 102 -4.86 9.88 0.71
CA THR A 102 -5.50 8.72 1.33
C THR A 102 -5.24 8.67 2.82
N GLN A 103 -6.27 8.34 3.58
CA GLN A 103 -6.22 8.09 5.03
C GLN A 103 -6.69 6.67 5.32
N GLU A 104 -5.85 5.87 6.01
CA GLU A 104 -6.28 4.60 6.60
C GLU A 104 -7.12 4.85 7.86
N ALA A 105 -8.18 4.08 8.01
CA ALA A 105 -9.09 4.13 9.16
C ALA A 105 -9.58 2.74 9.55
N ASN A 106 -9.89 2.55 10.83
CA ASN A 106 -10.65 1.40 11.28
C ASN A 106 -12.15 1.73 11.29
N PRO A 107 -13.04 0.71 11.25
CA PRO A 107 -14.48 0.93 11.28
C PRO A 107 -15.05 1.42 12.62
N GLY A 108 -14.23 1.62 13.65
CA GLY A 108 -14.69 2.01 14.98
C GLY A 108 -15.45 3.34 15.02
N THR A 109 -16.40 3.45 15.92
CA THR A 109 -17.28 4.63 16.04
C THR A 109 -16.50 5.93 16.29
N PHE A 110 -15.38 5.84 17.00
CA PHE A 110 -14.53 7.00 17.31
C PHE A 110 -13.90 7.62 16.06
N GLU A 111 -13.50 6.81 15.09
CA GLU A 111 -12.91 7.30 13.84
C GLU A 111 -13.97 7.87 12.90
N GLN A 112 -15.15 7.29 12.87
CA GLN A 112 -16.23 7.69 11.97
C GLN A 112 -16.63 9.16 12.16
N VAL A 113 -16.68 9.67 13.40
CA VAL A 113 -17.05 11.07 13.67
C VAL A 113 -16.05 12.09 13.13
N LYS A 114 -14.83 11.67 12.79
CA LYS A 114 -13.77 12.52 12.24
C LYS A 114 -13.78 12.62 10.73
N PHE A 115 -14.52 11.76 10.01
CA PHE A 115 -14.44 11.69 8.55
C PHE A 115 -14.79 13.03 7.87
N ALA A 116 -15.80 13.74 8.35
CA ALA A 116 -16.15 15.05 7.83
C ALA A 116 -15.04 16.10 8.03
N ASP A 117 -14.30 16.01 9.14
CA ASP A 117 -13.17 16.88 9.41
C ASP A 117 -12.00 16.55 8.47
N TYR A 118 -11.68 15.29 8.27
CA TYR A 118 -10.65 14.85 7.32
C TYR A 118 -10.97 15.31 5.89
N ARG A 119 -12.24 15.19 5.48
CA ARG A 119 -12.68 15.65 4.16
C ARG A 119 -12.46 17.15 3.98
N ARG A 120 -12.71 17.96 5.01
CA ARG A 120 -12.46 19.42 5.00
C ARG A 120 -10.98 19.79 4.91
N LEU A 121 -10.07 18.92 5.38
CA LEU A 121 -8.62 19.10 5.25
C LEU A 121 -8.07 18.78 3.85
N GLY A 122 -8.91 18.27 2.94
CA GLY A 122 -8.50 17.88 1.61
C GLY A 122 -8.16 16.39 1.47
N ILE A 123 -8.28 15.57 2.53
CA ILE A 123 -8.23 14.12 2.40
C ILE A 123 -9.41 13.71 1.54
N ASN A 124 -9.16 13.01 0.42
CA ASN A 124 -10.16 12.74 -0.60
C ASN A 124 -10.34 11.24 -0.90
N ARG A 125 -9.60 10.39 -0.20
CA ARG A 125 -9.75 8.93 -0.26
C ARG A 125 -9.63 8.34 1.15
N LEU A 126 -10.48 7.36 1.48
CA LEU A 126 -10.37 6.55 2.69
C LEU A 126 -10.00 5.11 2.33
N SER A 127 -9.23 4.44 3.19
CA SER A 127 -9.04 2.99 3.19
C SER A 127 -9.52 2.46 4.54
N ILE A 128 -10.59 1.68 4.55
CA ILE A 128 -11.27 1.24 5.77
C ILE A 128 -10.97 -0.24 6.00
N GLY A 129 -10.24 -0.54 7.06
CA GLY A 129 -9.79 -1.89 7.42
C GLY A 129 -10.90 -2.75 8.03
N VAL A 130 -11.82 -3.23 7.20
CA VAL A 130 -12.96 -4.08 7.60
C VAL A 130 -12.51 -5.49 7.94
N GLN A 131 -11.72 -6.11 7.09
CA GLN A 131 -11.19 -7.47 7.11
C GLN A 131 -12.24 -8.57 6.90
N SER A 132 -13.35 -8.56 7.64
CA SER A 132 -14.54 -9.42 7.50
C SER A 132 -15.75 -8.71 8.09
N PHE A 133 -16.96 -9.14 7.73
CA PHE A 133 -18.21 -8.72 8.37
C PHE A 133 -18.71 -9.76 9.39
N GLN A 134 -18.04 -10.91 9.51
CA GLN A 134 -18.45 -12.02 10.35
C GLN A 134 -17.77 -11.94 11.72
N ALA A 135 -18.57 -12.06 12.79
CA ALA A 135 -18.11 -11.83 14.16
C ALA A 135 -17.04 -12.84 14.61
N ASP A 136 -17.17 -14.11 14.23
CA ASP A 136 -16.21 -15.17 14.55
C ASP A 136 -14.86 -14.97 13.84
N LYS A 137 -14.86 -14.52 12.58
CA LYS A 137 -13.66 -14.22 11.80
C LYS A 137 -12.95 -12.97 12.36
N LEU A 138 -13.71 -11.92 12.68
CA LEU A 138 -13.16 -10.73 13.33
C LEU A 138 -12.55 -11.05 14.70
N GLN A 139 -13.20 -11.90 15.49
CA GLN A 139 -12.68 -12.39 16.75
C GLN A 139 -11.38 -13.17 16.57
N ALA A 140 -11.31 -14.08 15.61
CA ALA A 140 -10.12 -14.85 15.28
C ALA A 140 -8.95 -13.94 14.87
N LEU A 141 -9.23 -12.86 14.12
CA LEU A 141 -8.26 -11.83 13.73
C LEU A 141 -7.89 -10.87 14.87
N GLY A 142 -8.52 -10.98 16.04
CA GLY A 142 -8.29 -10.07 17.16
C GLY A 142 -8.77 -8.64 16.93
N ARG A 143 -9.74 -8.45 15.99
CA ARG A 143 -10.34 -7.14 15.71
C ARG A 143 -11.26 -6.72 16.84
N ILE A 144 -11.40 -5.41 17.05
CA ILE A 144 -12.18 -4.81 18.13
C ILE A 144 -13.54 -4.29 17.67
N HIS A 145 -13.75 -4.13 16.36
CA HIS A 145 -15.00 -3.72 15.75
C HIS A 145 -15.85 -4.94 15.35
N ASP A 146 -17.14 -4.72 15.16
CA ASP A 146 -18.07 -5.70 14.61
C ASP A 146 -18.48 -5.38 13.16
N GLY A 147 -19.20 -6.32 12.51
CA GLY A 147 -19.65 -6.15 11.13
C GLY A 147 -20.62 -4.97 10.95
N ALA A 148 -21.45 -4.65 11.96
CA ALA A 148 -22.34 -3.51 11.89
C ALA A 148 -21.60 -2.17 11.97
N GLU A 149 -20.49 -2.12 12.71
CA GLU A 149 -19.60 -0.95 12.72
C GLU A 149 -18.93 -0.75 11.35
N ALA A 150 -18.54 -1.85 10.68
CA ALA A 150 -17.98 -1.78 9.35
C ALA A 150 -18.98 -1.23 8.31
N VAL A 151 -20.24 -1.65 8.38
CA VAL A 151 -21.31 -1.10 7.53
C VAL A 151 -21.52 0.39 7.82
N ARG A 152 -21.63 0.77 9.09
CA ARG A 152 -21.77 2.18 9.49
C ARG A 152 -20.60 3.04 9.02
N ALA A 153 -19.37 2.52 9.05
CA ALA A 153 -18.19 3.25 8.59
C ALA A 153 -18.27 3.63 7.10
N ALA A 154 -18.74 2.71 6.24
CA ALA A 154 -18.95 2.99 4.82
C ALA A 154 -20.04 4.06 4.60
N ASP A 155 -21.13 3.99 5.35
CA ASP A 155 -22.21 5.00 5.27
C ASP A 155 -21.73 6.38 5.76
N MET A 156 -20.99 6.42 6.86
CA MET A 156 -20.42 7.67 7.39
C MET A 156 -19.38 8.29 6.44
N ALA A 157 -18.59 7.46 5.74
CA ALA A 157 -17.68 7.93 4.71
C ALA A 157 -18.44 8.68 3.60
N ARG A 158 -19.53 8.10 3.09
CA ARG A 158 -20.39 8.77 2.09
C ARG A 158 -21.03 10.05 2.62
N GLN A 159 -21.59 10.00 3.82
CA GLN A 159 -22.21 11.19 4.45
C GLN A 159 -21.19 12.32 4.66
N ALA A 160 -19.93 11.97 4.89
CA ALA A 160 -18.84 12.94 4.99
C ALA A 160 -18.36 13.47 3.62
N GLY A 161 -18.90 12.97 2.50
CA GLY A 161 -18.58 13.41 1.14
C GLY A 161 -17.34 12.71 0.56
N PHE A 162 -17.02 11.48 1.00
CA PHE A 162 -16.03 10.64 0.34
C PHE A 162 -16.68 9.83 -0.77
N ASP A 163 -16.52 10.28 -2.01
CA ASP A 163 -16.96 9.55 -3.20
C ASP A 163 -15.96 8.42 -3.57
N ASN A 164 -14.73 8.50 -3.05
CA ASN A 164 -13.68 7.50 -3.27
C ASN A 164 -13.26 6.88 -1.94
N PHE A 165 -13.65 5.63 -1.72
CA PHE A 165 -13.18 4.87 -0.57
C PHE A 165 -12.98 3.40 -0.90
N ASN A 166 -12.04 2.81 -0.19
CA ASN A 166 -11.67 1.40 -0.24
C ASN A 166 -12.17 0.68 1.01
N LEU A 167 -12.60 -0.56 0.84
CA LEU A 167 -12.76 -1.52 1.93
C LEU A 167 -11.65 -2.57 1.81
N ASP A 168 -10.88 -2.75 2.88
CA ASP A 168 -9.89 -3.82 2.97
C ASP A 168 -10.60 -5.06 3.53
N LEU A 169 -10.55 -6.15 2.79
CA LEU A 169 -11.09 -7.45 3.16
C LEU A 169 -10.00 -8.51 3.06
N MET A 170 -10.09 -9.49 3.94
CA MET A 170 -9.22 -10.65 3.94
C MET A 170 -9.99 -11.93 3.64
N HIS A 171 -9.32 -12.89 3.00
CA HIS A 171 -9.82 -14.25 2.84
C HIS A 171 -8.78 -15.27 3.30
N GLY A 172 -9.15 -16.56 3.29
CA GLY A 172 -8.32 -17.59 3.87
C GLY A 172 -8.19 -17.45 5.39
N LEU A 173 -9.24 -16.95 6.04
CA LEU A 173 -9.27 -16.73 7.48
C LEU A 173 -9.44 -18.05 8.25
N PRO A 174 -9.06 -18.11 9.54
CA PRO A 174 -9.24 -19.31 10.35
C PRO A 174 -10.67 -19.85 10.29
N GLY A 175 -10.82 -21.09 9.87
CA GLY A 175 -12.11 -21.76 9.72
C GLY A 175 -13.07 -21.14 8.70
N GLN A 176 -12.57 -20.35 7.74
CA GLN A 176 -13.39 -19.74 6.69
C GLN A 176 -13.72 -20.74 5.59
N SER A 177 -15.01 -20.88 5.29
CA SER A 177 -15.49 -21.63 4.12
C SER A 177 -15.56 -20.71 2.87
N LEU A 178 -15.78 -21.32 1.71
CA LEU A 178 -16.08 -20.61 0.47
C LEU A 178 -17.32 -19.69 0.63
N ASP A 179 -18.39 -20.21 1.23
CA ASP A 179 -19.61 -19.44 1.44
C ASP A 179 -19.37 -18.21 2.36
N ASP A 180 -18.57 -18.37 3.40
CA ASP A 180 -18.19 -17.27 4.29
C ASP A 180 -17.43 -16.18 3.53
N ALA A 181 -16.43 -16.55 2.73
CA ALA A 181 -15.65 -15.58 1.96
C ALA A 181 -16.51 -14.82 0.94
N LEU A 182 -17.41 -15.53 0.24
CA LEU A 182 -18.35 -14.92 -0.69
C LEU A 182 -19.41 -14.06 0.01
N ALA A 183 -19.81 -14.40 1.24
CA ALA A 183 -20.72 -13.58 2.03
C ALA A 183 -20.08 -12.23 2.40
N ASP A 184 -18.82 -12.22 2.79
CA ASP A 184 -18.06 -10.99 3.04
C ASP A 184 -17.97 -10.11 1.78
N LEU A 185 -17.66 -10.70 0.62
CA LEU A 185 -17.61 -9.96 -0.64
C LEU A 185 -19.01 -9.40 -1.03
N ARG A 186 -20.07 -10.20 -0.91
CA ARG A 186 -21.45 -9.73 -1.21
C ARG A 186 -21.84 -8.56 -0.30
N GLN A 187 -21.47 -8.61 0.97
CA GLN A 187 -21.73 -7.51 1.90
C GLN A 187 -20.94 -6.25 1.50
N ALA A 188 -19.67 -6.39 1.14
CA ALA A 188 -18.87 -5.26 0.64
C ALA A 188 -19.44 -4.67 -0.65
N LEU A 189 -19.84 -5.52 -1.60
CA LEU A 189 -20.47 -5.10 -2.86
C LEU A 189 -21.78 -4.35 -2.64
N ALA A 190 -22.59 -4.76 -1.66
CA ALA A 190 -23.82 -4.05 -1.28
C ALA A 190 -23.53 -2.64 -0.73
N LEU A 191 -22.37 -2.43 -0.13
CA LEU A 191 -21.89 -1.11 0.29
C LEU A 191 -21.33 -0.26 -0.86
N ALA A 192 -21.19 -0.81 -2.06
CA ALA A 192 -20.78 -0.15 -3.28
C ALA A 192 -19.56 0.80 -3.12
N PRO A 193 -18.43 0.37 -2.54
CA PRO A 193 -17.20 1.18 -2.54
C PRO A 193 -16.71 1.36 -3.97
N THR A 194 -15.83 2.33 -4.20
CA THR A 194 -15.18 2.50 -5.50
C THR A 194 -14.00 1.54 -5.70
N HIS A 195 -13.51 0.99 -4.60
CA HIS A 195 -12.30 0.17 -4.56
C HIS A 195 -12.42 -0.90 -3.47
N LEU A 196 -11.88 -2.07 -3.75
CA LEU A 196 -11.75 -3.19 -2.81
C LEU A 196 -10.30 -3.68 -2.80
N SER A 197 -9.70 -3.75 -1.62
CA SER A 197 -8.51 -4.54 -1.39
C SER A 197 -8.98 -5.89 -0.83
N TRP A 198 -8.70 -6.96 -1.55
CA TRP A 198 -9.09 -8.32 -1.13
C TRP A 198 -7.88 -9.23 -1.23
N TYR A 199 -7.37 -9.66 -0.08
CA TYR A 199 -6.10 -10.36 0.03
C TYR A 199 -6.15 -11.53 1.00
N GLN A 200 -5.36 -12.55 0.70
CA GLN A 200 -5.24 -13.74 1.52
C GLN A 200 -4.49 -13.44 2.81
N LEU A 201 -4.93 -14.02 3.92
CA LEU A 201 -4.17 -14.03 5.17
C LEU A 201 -2.85 -14.77 4.98
N THR A 202 -1.75 -14.10 5.26
CA THR A 202 -0.40 -14.68 5.26
C THR A 202 0.19 -14.70 6.66
N MET A 203 1.05 -15.68 6.92
CA MET A 203 1.76 -15.83 8.19
C MET A 203 3.10 -15.11 8.12
N GLU A 204 3.13 -13.87 8.59
CA GLU A 204 4.32 -13.05 8.49
C GLU A 204 5.26 -13.23 9.70
N PRO A 205 6.58 -13.30 9.50
CA PRO A 205 7.56 -13.37 10.58
C PRO A 205 7.38 -12.24 11.62
N ASN A 206 7.69 -12.55 12.87
CA ASN A 206 7.55 -11.62 14.02
C ASN A 206 6.10 -11.25 14.38
N THR A 207 5.11 -12.02 13.92
CA THR A 207 3.71 -11.91 14.35
C THR A 207 3.35 -13.03 15.33
N VAL A 208 2.23 -12.86 16.04
CA VAL A 208 1.70 -13.91 16.92
C VAL A 208 1.28 -15.13 16.09
N PHE A 209 0.65 -14.90 14.93
CA PHE A 209 0.21 -15.97 14.03
C PHE A 209 1.37 -16.78 13.44
N TRP A 210 2.55 -16.16 13.25
CA TRP A 210 3.76 -16.90 12.87
C TRP A 210 4.23 -17.87 13.95
N SER A 211 4.20 -17.43 15.21
CA SER A 211 4.66 -18.20 16.35
C SER A 211 3.62 -19.22 16.87
N GLN A 212 2.35 -18.92 16.67
CA GLN A 212 1.19 -19.71 17.05
C GLN A 212 0.16 -19.69 15.92
N PRO A 213 0.43 -20.42 14.80
CA PRO A 213 -0.42 -20.36 13.63
C PRO A 213 -1.81 -20.93 13.94
N PRO A 214 -2.88 -20.18 13.56
CA PRO A 214 -4.23 -20.74 13.60
C PRO A 214 -4.40 -21.82 12.52
N GLU A 215 -5.42 -22.63 12.66
CA GLU A 215 -5.84 -23.56 11.61
C GLU A 215 -6.47 -22.78 10.45
N LEU A 216 -5.86 -22.88 9.26
CA LEU A 216 -6.32 -22.24 8.03
C LEU A 216 -7.04 -23.23 7.13
N PRO A 217 -7.86 -22.75 6.18
CA PRO A 217 -8.43 -23.60 5.13
C PRO A 217 -7.33 -24.29 4.32
N GLU A 218 -7.63 -25.50 3.84
CA GLU A 218 -6.77 -26.27 2.94
C GLU A 218 -6.59 -25.53 1.60
N ASP A 219 -5.48 -25.82 0.89
CA ASP A 219 -5.11 -25.13 -0.35
C ASP A 219 -6.19 -25.20 -1.42
N ASP A 220 -6.91 -26.31 -1.57
CA ASP A 220 -8.01 -26.47 -2.53
C ASP A 220 -9.16 -25.48 -2.20
N ILE A 221 -9.48 -25.28 -0.91
CA ILE A 221 -10.49 -24.31 -0.48
C ILE A 221 -10.02 -22.89 -0.72
N LEU A 222 -8.75 -22.58 -0.47
CA LEU A 222 -8.16 -21.27 -0.75
C LEU A 222 -8.23 -20.93 -2.24
N TRP A 223 -7.99 -21.94 -3.09
CA TRP A 223 -8.12 -21.79 -4.54
C TRP A 223 -9.56 -21.52 -4.96
N ASP A 224 -10.52 -22.30 -4.48
CA ASP A 224 -11.95 -22.11 -4.77
C ASP A 224 -12.42 -20.73 -4.33
N ILE A 225 -11.98 -20.26 -3.15
CA ILE A 225 -12.28 -18.90 -2.65
C ILE A 225 -11.74 -17.86 -3.62
N GLN A 226 -10.48 -17.98 -4.03
CA GLN A 226 -9.83 -17.04 -4.93
C GLN A 226 -10.56 -16.95 -6.28
N GLU A 227 -10.83 -18.09 -6.91
CA GLU A 227 -11.48 -18.17 -8.21
C GLU A 227 -12.93 -17.61 -8.16
N ALA A 228 -13.73 -18.09 -7.22
CA ALA A 228 -15.11 -17.66 -7.09
C ALA A 228 -15.24 -16.20 -6.67
N GLY A 229 -14.33 -15.72 -5.81
CA GLY A 229 -14.30 -14.32 -5.37
C GLY A 229 -13.93 -13.37 -6.52
N GLN A 230 -12.93 -13.70 -7.32
CA GLN A 230 -12.57 -12.92 -8.50
C GLN A 230 -13.71 -12.86 -9.51
N ALA A 231 -14.36 -13.99 -9.79
CA ALA A 231 -15.52 -14.05 -10.67
C ALA A 231 -16.68 -13.19 -10.14
N LEU A 232 -16.93 -13.20 -8.84
CA LEU A 232 -17.97 -12.37 -8.20
C LEU A 232 -17.66 -10.88 -8.33
N LEU A 233 -16.41 -10.47 -8.11
CA LEU A 233 -15.96 -9.08 -8.24
C LEU A 233 -16.07 -8.58 -9.67
N ASP A 234 -15.61 -9.36 -10.65
CA ASP A 234 -15.70 -9.01 -12.07
C ASP A 234 -17.16 -8.88 -12.54
N ALA A 235 -18.05 -9.78 -12.13
CA ALA A 235 -19.49 -9.73 -12.41
C ALA A 235 -20.17 -8.46 -11.88
N HIS A 236 -19.57 -7.79 -10.87
CA HIS A 236 -20.05 -6.53 -10.30
C HIS A 236 -19.26 -5.31 -10.79
N GLY A 237 -18.41 -5.46 -11.83
CA GLY A 237 -17.67 -4.39 -12.45
C GLY A 237 -16.42 -3.93 -11.69
N TYR A 238 -15.94 -4.71 -10.71
CA TYR A 238 -14.67 -4.47 -10.04
C TYR A 238 -13.55 -5.19 -10.80
N ARG A 239 -12.74 -4.43 -11.50
CA ARG A 239 -11.62 -4.98 -12.27
C ARG A 239 -10.37 -5.06 -11.41
N GLN A 240 -9.77 -6.22 -11.36
CA GLN A 240 -8.45 -6.39 -10.76
C GLN A 240 -7.42 -5.59 -11.56
N TYR A 241 -6.63 -4.75 -10.91
CA TYR A 241 -5.57 -4.00 -11.57
C TYR A 241 -4.18 -4.30 -11.01
N GLU A 242 -4.10 -4.85 -9.80
CA GLU A 242 -2.89 -5.38 -9.18
C GLU A 242 -3.24 -6.60 -8.32
N THR A 243 -2.24 -7.28 -7.76
CA THR A 243 -2.34 -8.59 -7.10
C THR A 243 -3.53 -8.73 -6.14
N SER A 244 -3.85 -7.67 -5.37
CA SER A 244 -4.85 -7.71 -4.29
C SER A 244 -5.89 -6.60 -4.37
N ALA A 245 -5.91 -5.80 -5.44
CA ALA A 245 -6.78 -4.64 -5.50
C ALA A 245 -7.66 -4.60 -6.77
N TYR A 246 -8.90 -4.21 -6.52
CA TYR A 246 -9.98 -4.19 -7.49
C TYR A 246 -10.65 -2.80 -7.47
N ALA A 247 -10.90 -2.22 -8.64
CA ALA A 247 -11.49 -0.89 -8.75
C ALA A 247 -12.63 -0.85 -9.75
N ARG A 248 -13.61 0.03 -9.51
CA ARG A 248 -14.65 0.42 -10.46
C ARG A 248 -14.26 1.72 -11.14
N ASP A 249 -14.76 1.93 -12.35
CA ASP A 249 -14.67 3.21 -13.06
C ASP A 249 -13.24 3.80 -13.12
N ASP A 250 -12.23 2.91 -13.14
CA ASP A 250 -10.79 3.26 -13.15
C ASP A 250 -10.32 4.07 -11.91
N LEU A 251 -11.07 4.01 -10.80
CA LEU A 251 -10.73 4.67 -9.54
C LEU A 251 -9.67 3.87 -8.74
N ARG A 252 -8.55 3.58 -9.40
CA ARG A 252 -7.40 2.87 -8.83
C ARG A 252 -6.67 3.76 -7.83
N ALA A 253 -6.07 3.16 -6.81
CA ALA A 253 -5.26 3.88 -5.82
C ALA A 253 -3.99 4.45 -6.47
N ARG A 254 -3.90 5.77 -6.64
CA ARG A 254 -2.78 6.44 -7.32
C ARG A 254 -1.47 6.27 -6.56
N HIS A 255 -1.55 6.25 -5.23
CA HIS A 255 -0.37 6.03 -4.39
C HIS A 255 0.22 4.63 -4.62
N ASN A 256 -0.63 3.59 -4.66
CA ASN A 256 -0.20 2.22 -4.94
C ASN A 256 0.32 2.08 -6.38
N LEU A 257 -0.36 2.70 -7.36
CA LEU A 257 0.13 2.72 -8.74
C LEU A 257 1.50 3.39 -8.87
N ASN A 258 1.80 4.42 -8.06
CA ASN A 258 3.13 5.01 -8.03
C ASN A 258 4.18 3.99 -7.58
N TYR A 259 3.92 3.20 -6.53
CA TYR A 259 4.82 2.11 -6.12
C TYR A 259 4.99 1.07 -7.22
N TRP A 260 3.87 0.57 -7.74
CA TRP A 260 3.87 -0.49 -8.75
C TRP A 260 4.40 -0.05 -10.13
N SER A 261 4.52 1.25 -10.38
CA SER A 261 5.20 1.81 -11.55
C SER A 261 6.64 2.23 -11.27
N PHE A 262 7.22 1.72 -10.20
CA PHE A 262 8.57 2.04 -9.74
C PHE A 262 8.78 3.55 -9.55
N GLY A 263 7.74 4.24 -9.06
CA GLY A 263 7.78 5.65 -8.69
C GLY A 263 8.60 5.91 -7.44
N ASP A 264 8.98 7.17 -7.21
CA ASP A 264 9.63 7.59 -5.98
C ASP A 264 8.63 7.89 -4.88
N PHE A 265 9.04 7.67 -3.65
CA PHE A 265 8.28 8.10 -2.49
C PHE A 265 9.19 8.47 -1.33
N LEU A 266 8.88 9.60 -0.71
CA LEU A 266 9.39 9.98 0.60
C LEU A 266 8.63 9.18 1.65
N GLY A 267 9.32 8.72 2.69
CA GLY A 267 8.71 8.06 3.83
C GLY A 267 9.12 8.76 5.11
N ILE A 268 8.16 9.37 5.81
CA ILE A 268 8.37 10.02 7.09
C ILE A 268 7.58 9.33 8.20
N GLY A 269 8.11 9.36 9.42
CA GLY A 269 7.51 8.71 10.57
C GLY A 269 8.26 7.45 11.00
N ALA A 270 8.01 7.02 12.23
CA ALA A 270 8.72 5.91 12.87
C ALA A 270 8.54 4.60 12.10
N GLY A 271 9.61 4.08 11.51
CA GLY A 271 9.61 2.86 10.71
C GLY A 271 9.19 3.04 9.25
N ALA A 272 9.01 4.28 8.77
CA ALA A 272 8.75 4.52 7.37
C ALA A 272 9.95 4.14 6.48
N HIS A 273 9.65 3.69 5.27
CA HIS A 273 10.63 3.41 4.23
C HIS A 273 10.48 4.41 3.08
N ALA A 274 11.52 4.58 2.29
CA ALA A 274 11.50 5.40 1.07
C ALA A 274 12.25 4.72 -0.06
N LYS A 275 11.90 5.08 -1.31
CA LYS A 275 12.69 4.83 -2.51
C LYS A 275 12.86 6.14 -3.24
N LEU A 276 14.08 6.54 -3.48
CA LEU A 276 14.43 7.87 -3.94
C LEU A 276 15.45 7.79 -5.07
N SER A 277 15.19 8.53 -6.14
CA SER A 277 16.06 8.62 -7.31
C SER A 277 16.71 9.99 -7.39
N ALA A 278 17.99 10.02 -7.71
CA ALA A 278 18.72 11.25 -8.01
C ALA A 278 18.72 11.54 -9.53
N PRO A 279 18.94 12.81 -9.94
CA PRO A 279 18.98 13.18 -11.36
C PRO A 279 20.06 12.46 -12.18
N ASP A 280 21.09 11.96 -11.53
CA ASP A 280 22.17 11.17 -12.14
C ASP A 280 21.84 9.67 -12.30
N GLY A 281 20.61 9.26 -11.95
CA GLY A 281 20.13 7.88 -12.06
C GLY A 281 20.43 6.99 -10.86
N ARG A 282 21.12 7.46 -9.82
CA ARG A 282 21.31 6.70 -8.59
C ARG A 282 19.98 6.54 -7.86
N ILE A 283 19.72 5.34 -7.37
CA ILE A 283 18.51 5.00 -6.61
C ILE A 283 18.93 4.51 -5.23
N VAL A 284 18.23 4.97 -4.20
CA VAL A 284 18.48 4.59 -2.81
C VAL A 284 17.19 4.18 -2.11
N ARG A 285 17.28 3.12 -1.29
CA ARG A 285 16.28 2.76 -0.29
C ARG A 285 16.71 3.32 1.05
N THR A 286 15.81 3.99 1.76
CA THR A 286 16.07 4.47 3.13
C THR A 286 14.98 3.97 4.07
N TRP A 287 15.31 3.92 5.36
CA TRP A 287 14.33 3.59 6.39
C TRP A 287 14.56 4.40 7.65
N LYS A 288 13.48 4.67 8.37
CA LYS A 288 13.47 5.49 9.56
C LYS A 288 13.55 4.65 10.84
N THR A 289 13.98 5.28 11.92
CA THR A 289 13.99 4.70 13.28
C THR A 289 12.61 4.13 13.64
N ARG A 290 12.56 2.84 14.04
CA ARG A 290 11.30 2.08 14.16
C ARG A 290 10.52 2.42 15.44
N LEU A 291 11.20 2.59 16.57
CA LEU A 291 10.52 2.81 17.86
C LEU A 291 10.04 4.26 17.96
N PRO A 292 8.74 4.50 18.22
CA PRO A 292 8.21 5.87 18.32
C PRO A 292 8.93 6.74 19.36
N LYS A 293 9.29 6.16 20.52
CA LYS A 293 10.06 6.86 21.56
C LYS A 293 11.44 7.32 21.09
N ASP A 294 12.06 6.54 20.19
CA ASP A 294 13.38 6.85 19.65
C ASP A 294 13.27 7.86 18.51
N TYR A 295 12.23 7.77 17.70
CA TYR A 295 11.90 8.73 16.65
C TYR A 295 11.59 10.13 17.21
N LEU A 296 10.95 10.19 18.39
CA LEU A 296 10.67 11.44 19.11
C LEU A 296 11.86 11.97 19.92
N ASN A 297 12.96 11.22 20.04
CA ASN A 297 14.13 11.64 20.79
C ASN A 297 15.02 12.58 19.95
N PRO A 298 15.16 13.87 20.29
CA PRO A 298 15.93 14.83 19.51
C PRO A 298 17.44 14.53 19.43
N GLN A 299 17.93 13.59 20.26
CA GLN A 299 19.33 13.14 20.22
C GLN A 299 19.57 11.97 19.26
N LYS A 300 18.51 11.41 18.64
CA LYS A 300 18.57 10.31 17.70
C LYS A 300 18.28 10.80 16.28
N ALA A 301 18.93 10.18 15.29
CA ALA A 301 18.62 10.43 13.90
C ALA A 301 17.26 9.83 13.54
N PHE A 302 16.50 10.52 12.68
CA PHE A 302 15.30 9.96 12.09
C PHE A 302 15.63 8.79 11.15
N GLN A 303 16.65 8.94 10.31
CA GLN A 303 17.10 7.89 9.41
C GLN A 303 17.89 6.84 10.17
N ALA A 304 17.45 5.58 10.10
CA ALA A 304 18.12 4.44 10.72
C ALA A 304 19.09 3.75 9.76
N GLY A 305 18.88 3.91 8.44
CA GLY A 305 19.80 3.38 7.46
C GLY A 305 19.41 3.74 6.02
N GLU A 306 20.33 3.42 5.11
CA GLU A 306 20.14 3.55 3.67
C GLU A 306 20.88 2.43 2.95
N ARG A 307 20.38 2.08 1.76
CA ARG A 307 21.00 1.13 0.84
C ARG A 307 20.92 1.67 -0.58
N PRO A 308 22.04 2.07 -1.19
CA PRO A 308 22.06 2.29 -2.63
C PRO A 308 21.69 1.00 -3.36
N LEU A 309 20.92 1.12 -4.44
CA LEU A 309 20.65 0.00 -5.33
C LEU A 309 21.78 -0.11 -6.36
N GLU A 310 22.45 -1.25 -6.34
CA GLU A 310 23.48 -1.54 -7.32
C GLU A 310 22.86 -1.93 -8.67
N ALA A 311 23.64 -1.86 -9.74
CA ALA A 311 23.16 -2.18 -11.08
C ALA A 311 22.57 -3.61 -11.17
N ALA A 312 23.11 -4.56 -10.42
CA ALA A 312 22.61 -5.94 -10.37
C ALA A 312 21.28 -6.09 -9.62
N ASP A 313 20.97 -5.19 -8.69
CA ASP A 313 19.70 -5.21 -7.93
C ASP A 313 18.51 -4.71 -8.77
N LEU A 314 18.75 -3.80 -9.72
CA LEU A 314 17.70 -3.05 -10.40
C LEU A 314 16.70 -3.91 -11.19
N PRO A 315 17.10 -5.01 -11.86
CA PRO A 315 16.14 -5.89 -12.52
C PRO A 315 15.09 -6.42 -11.54
N PHE A 316 15.52 -7.01 -10.44
CA PHE A 316 14.61 -7.57 -9.43
C PHE A 316 13.79 -6.49 -8.73
N GLU A 317 14.41 -5.40 -8.28
CA GLU A 317 13.74 -4.27 -7.61
C GLU A 317 12.65 -3.62 -8.49
N PHE A 318 12.90 -3.51 -9.80
CA PHE A 318 11.91 -3.01 -10.74
C PHE A 318 10.78 -4.03 -10.95
N MET A 319 11.12 -5.29 -11.29
CA MET A 319 10.15 -6.32 -11.62
C MET A 319 9.26 -6.70 -10.43
N MET A 320 9.80 -6.72 -9.21
CA MET A 320 9.04 -6.96 -7.98
C MET A 320 7.88 -5.98 -7.80
N ASN A 321 8.02 -4.76 -8.30
CA ASN A 321 6.95 -3.76 -8.28
C ASN A 321 6.02 -3.90 -9.50
N VAL A 322 6.55 -3.87 -10.72
CA VAL A 322 5.71 -3.70 -11.92
C VAL A 322 4.94 -4.96 -12.31
N LEU A 323 5.45 -6.15 -11.94
CA LEU A 323 4.75 -7.41 -12.22
C LEU A 323 3.58 -7.68 -11.26
N ARG A 324 3.38 -6.84 -10.26
CA ARG A 324 2.12 -6.84 -9.48
C ARG A 324 0.94 -6.32 -10.29
N LEU A 325 1.20 -5.45 -11.28
CA LEU A 325 0.15 -4.90 -12.13
C LEU A 325 -0.33 -5.95 -13.15
N VAL A 326 -1.63 -6.19 -13.17
CA VAL A 326 -2.27 -7.15 -14.10
C VAL A 326 -2.00 -6.77 -15.56
N ASP A 327 -2.10 -5.48 -15.89
CA ASP A 327 -1.81 -4.96 -17.22
C ASP A 327 -0.30 -4.70 -17.44
N GLY A 328 0.53 -4.89 -16.39
CA GLY A 328 1.95 -4.57 -16.44
C GLY A 328 2.23 -3.12 -16.81
N VAL A 329 3.44 -2.86 -17.30
CA VAL A 329 3.90 -1.53 -17.69
C VAL A 329 4.51 -1.55 -19.10
N PRO A 330 4.58 -0.40 -19.80
CA PRO A 330 5.35 -0.30 -21.05
C PRO A 330 6.82 -0.72 -20.81
N ALA A 331 7.40 -1.52 -21.70
CA ALA A 331 8.80 -1.97 -21.57
C ALA A 331 9.80 -0.78 -21.52
N ALA A 332 9.45 0.33 -22.18
CA ALA A 332 10.22 1.57 -22.15
C ALA A 332 10.33 2.18 -20.73
N LEU A 333 9.46 1.80 -19.78
CA LEU A 333 9.52 2.29 -18.41
C LEU A 333 10.79 1.79 -17.69
N TYR A 334 11.30 0.60 -18.01
CA TYR A 334 12.51 0.05 -17.40
C TYR A 334 13.71 0.99 -17.56
N PRO A 335 14.15 1.34 -18.78
CA PRO A 335 15.25 2.29 -18.92
C PRO A 335 14.94 3.69 -18.38
N GLN A 336 13.71 4.15 -18.45
CA GLN A 336 13.32 5.45 -17.90
C GLN A 336 13.46 5.52 -16.38
N ARG A 337 13.22 4.43 -15.68
CA ARG A 337 13.21 4.36 -14.20
C ARG A 337 14.52 3.85 -13.60
N THR A 338 15.27 3.03 -14.34
CA THR A 338 16.49 2.41 -13.83
C THR A 338 17.77 2.99 -14.43
N GLY A 339 17.66 3.72 -15.57
CA GLY A 339 18.82 4.16 -16.34
C GLY A 339 19.53 3.04 -17.09
N GLN A 340 19.11 1.77 -16.91
CA GLN A 340 19.70 0.63 -17.60
C GLN A 340 19.04 0.38 -18.96
N PRO A 341 19.76 -0.12 -19.96
CA PRO A 341 19.16 -0.50 -21.23
C PRO A 341 18.22 -1.70 -21.06
N LEU A 342 17.15 -1.76 -21.84
CA LEU A 342 16.20 -2.89 -21.80
C LEU A 342 16.88 -4.25 -22.07
N ALA A 343 18.00 -4.24 -22.81
CA ALA A 343 18.81 -5.43 -23.03
C ALA A 343 19.35 -6.08 -21.75
N ALA A 344 19.48 -5.32 -20.66
CA ALA A 344 19.95 -5.85 -19.37
C ALA A 344 19.00 -6.90 -18.76
N ILE A 345 17.73 -6.91 -19.16
CA ILE A 345 16.72 -7.88 -18.70
C ILE A 345 16.24 -8.80 -19.81
N ALA A 346 16.84 -8.77 -21.00
CA ALA A 346 16.35 -9.48 -22.18
C ALA A 346 16.34 -11.00 -21.99
N ASP A 347 17.42 -11.56 -21.47
CA ASP A 347 17.57 -13.01 -21.26
C ASP A 347 16.61 -13.51 -20.16
N ALA A 348 16.49 -12.77 -19.06
CA ALA A 348 15.53 -13.07 -17.99
C ALA A 348 14.08 -13.02 -18.48
N CYS A 349 13.74 -12.02 -19.29
CA CYS A 349 12.41 -11.92 -19.91
C CYS A 349 12.16 -13.07 -20.89
N ALA A 350 13.15 -13.48 -21.69
CA ALA A 350 13.02 -14.62 -22.60
C ALA A 350 12.77 -15.91 -21.83
N ALA A 351 13.58 -16.19 -20.80
CA ALA A 351 13.40 -17.37 -19.93
C ALA A 351 12.02 -17.39 -19.25
N ALA A 352 11.55 -16.24 -18.75
CA ALA A 352 10.24 -16.14 -18.12
C ALA A 352 9.08 -16.34 -19.13
N ARG A 353 9.23 -15.92 -20.41
CA ARG A 353 8.28 -16.21 -21.50
C ARG A 353 8.28 -17.69 -21.86
N ASP A 354 9.46 -18.29 -22.01
CA ASP A 354 9.60 -19.71 -22.31
C ASP A 354 8.97 -20.58 -21.21
N ALA A 355 9.03 -20.14 -19.95
CA ALA A 355 8.33 -20.76 -18.81
C ALA A 355 6.80 -20.48 -18.82
N GLY A 356 6.30 -19.65 -19.71
CA GLY A 356 4.88 -19.26 -19.78
C GLY A 356 4.42 -18.35 -18.67
N LEU A 357 5.34 -17.69 -17.95
CA LEU A 357 5.05 -16.80 -16.80
C LEU A 357 4.98 -15.32 -17.20
N LEU A 358 5.73 -14.88 -18.20
CA LEU A 358 5.65 -13.52 -18.73
C LEU A 358 4.88 -13.54 -20.06
N ALA A 359 4.02 -12.56 -20.29
CA ALA A 359 3.26 -12.44 -21.54
C ALA A 359 4.19 -12.22 -22.74
N ASP A 360 3.83 -12.80 -23.89
CA ASP A 360 4.57 -12.61 -25.16
C ASP A 360 4.18 -11.28 -25.82
N ASP A 361 4.62 -10.19 -25.18
CA ASP A 361 4.45 -8.82 -25.66
C ASP A 361 5.77 -8.07 -25.52
N PRO A 362 6.50 -7.78 -26.61
CA PRO A 362 7.77 -7.08 -26.55
C PRO A 362 7.66 -5.60 -26.14
N GLN A 363 6.45 -5.03 -26.17
CA GLN A 363 6.22 -3.63 -25.81
C GLN A 363 5.82 -3.45 -24.35
N ARG A 364 5.46 -4.54 -23.65
CA ARG A 364 5.00 -4.50 -22.27
C ARG A 364 5.69 -5.56 -21.42
N LEU A 365 5.97 -5.18 -20.17
CA LEU A 365 6.38 -6.10 -19.11
C LEU A 365 5.13 -6.40 -18.29
N ARG A 366 4.53 -7.57 -18.56
CA ARG A 366 3.26 -7.98 -17.99
C ARG A 366 3.30 -9.47 -17.64
N PRO A 367 2.83 -9.90 -16.46
CA PRO A 367 2.67 -11.31 -16.19
C PRO A 367 1.65 -11.92 -17.15
N SER A 368 1.80 -13.19 -17.49
CA SER A 368 0.73 -13.99 -18.08
C SER A 368 -0.32 -14.32 -17.02
N GLU A 369 -1.46 -14.92 -17.39
CA GLU A 369 -2.43 -15.44 -16.41
C GLU A 369 -1.76 -16.40 -15.43
N ARG A 370 -0.93 -17.31 -15.92
CA ARG A 370 -0.13 -18.20 -15.09
C ARG A 370 0.88 -17.46 -14.22
N GLY A 371 1.52 -16.42 -14.77
CA GLY A 371 2.49 -15.60 -14.04
C GLY A 371 1.86 -14.78 -12.91
N GLN A 372 0.59 -14.42 -13.02
CA GLN A 372 -0.15 -13.78 -11.92
C GLN A 372 -0.36 -14.74 -10.75
N LEU A 373 -0.68 -16.00 -11.03
CA LEU A 373 -0.86 -17.04 -10.02
C LEU A 373 0.46 -17.46 -9.37
N PHE A 374 1.54 -17.49 -10.13
CA PHE A 374 2.88 -17.90 -9.70
C PHE A 374 3.88 -16.73 -9.76
N LEU A 375 3.48 -15.60 -9.18
CA LEU A 375 4.27 -14.37 -9.23
C LEU A 375 5.67 -14.54 -8.60
N ASN A 376 5.78 -15.29 -7.52
CA ASN A 376 7.07 -15.55 -6.89
C ASN A 376 8.01 -16.35 -7.80
N ASP A 377 7.49 -17.32 -8.55
CA ASP A 377 8.28 -18.09 -9.52
C ASP A 377 8.70 -17.20 -10.70
N LEU A 378 7.80 -16.35 -11.19
CA LEU A 378 8.12 -15.35 -12.20
C LEU A 378 9.26 -14.42 -11.74
N LEU A 379 9.23 -13.96 -10.50
CA LEU A 379 10.23 -13.05 -9.94
C LEU A 379 11.62 -13.70 -9.79
N GLN A 380 11.70 -15.03 -9.62
CA GLN A 380 12.98 -15.74 -9.53
C GLN A 380 13.86 -15.56 -10.77
N HIS A 381 13.27 -15.37 -11.96
CA HIS A 381 14.02 -15.12 -13.19
C HIS A 381 14.82 -13.82 -13.17
N PHE A 382 14.49 -12.88 -12.27
CA PHE A 382 15.11 -11.55 -12.17
C PHE A 382 16.00 -11.38 -10.96
N LEU A 383 16.20 -12.43 -10.15
CA LEU A 383 17.16 -12.41 -9.04
C LEU A 383 18.58 -12.23 -9.56
N PRO A 384 19.45 -11.52 -8.78
CA PRO A 384 20.86 -11.27 -9.17
C PRO A 384 21.66 -12.56 -9.33
#